data_f384f671c025b20b2b8ce49ad73522eb
#
_entry.id   f384f671c025b20b2b8ce49ad73522eb
#
_cell.length_a   1.000
_cell.length_b   1.000
_cell.length_c   1.000
_cell.angle_alpha   90.00
_cell.angle_beta   90.00
_cell.angle_gamma   90.00
#
_symmetry.space_group_name_H-M   'P 1'
#
loop_
_entity.id
_entity.type
_entity.pdbx_description
1 polymer ?
#
loop_
_entity_poly.entity_id
_entity_poly.type
_entity_poly.pdbx_seq_one_letter_code
_entity_poly.pdbx_strand_id
1 'polypeptide(L)'
;MTTRNKPGGRLLSLAAALAVGLLGLTAPAHADSANINPNQKANLTLHKCVQPSTPGAPANGKEQAGTGCNPIDGVKFTLYKVDGIDLTTPGGWEATKGLTAPESGTTVGSHTSTEISEMTTSSGGLARWQNLDLGLYLVVETDTGSPDTKVVLGSKPFLVTLPYHTDD
;
A
#
# COMPACT_ATOMS: atom_id res chain seq x y z
N MET A 1 -85.07 -6.78 -54.21
CA MET A 1 -84.50 -8.07 -53.76
C MET A 1 -83.46 -7.87 -52.70
N THR A 2 -83.72 -8.36 -51.61
CA THR A 2 -83.10 -8.08 -50.30
C THR A 2 -81.85 -8.91 -50.10
N THR A 3 -80.76 -8.34 -49.68
CA THR A 3 -79.70 -9.11 -49.05
C THR A 3 -79.11 -8.35 -47.86
N ARG A 4 -79.33 -8.91 -46.72
CA ARG A 4 -78.86 -8.50 -45.41
C ARG A 4 -77.33 -8.75 -45.22
N ASN A 5 -76.58 -7.74 -44.86
CA ASN A 5 -75.24 -7.93 -44.38
C ASN A 5 -75.19 -7.85 -42.87
N LYS A 6 -74.71 -8.90 -42.24
CA LYS A 6 -74.40 -8.99 -40.82
C LYS A 6 -73.03 -8.34 -40.55
N PRO A 7 -72.87 -7.58 -39.50
CA PRO A 7 -71.55 -7.11 -39.08
C PRO A 7 -70.87 -8.16 -38.19
N GLY A 8 -69.69 -8.57 -38.64
CA GLY A 8 -68.78 -9.41 -37.86
C GLY A 8 -68.05 -8.59 -36.79
N GLY A 9 -68.20 -8.94 -35.54
CA GLY A 9 -67.49 -8.36 -34.46
C GLY A 9 -65.99 -8.72 -34.51
N ARG A 10 -65.18 -7.71 -34.51
CA ARG A 10 -63.73 -7.85 -34.30
C ARG A 10 -63.44 -7.83 -32.82
N LEU A 11 -63.04 -8.98 -32.28
CA LEU A 11 -62.43 -9.10 -30.98
C LEU A 11 -61.04 -8.49 -31.06
N LEU A 12 -60.79 -7.35 -30.39
CA LEU A 12 -59.47 -6.83 -30.13
C LEU A 12 -58.88 -7.61 -28.96
N SER A 13 -57.92 -8.47 -29.29
CA SER A 13 -57.09 -9.11 -28.29
C SER A 13 -56.00 -8.12 -27.86
N LEU A 14 -56.14 -7.56 -26.67
CA LEU A 14 -55.07 -6.79 -26.00
C LEU A 14 -54.06 -7.82 -25.50
N ALA A 15 -52.93 -7.95 -26.22
CA ALA A 15 -51.76 -8.63 -25.69
C ALA A 15 -51.00 -7.64 -24.80
N ALA A 16 -51.17 -7.75 -23.47
CA ALA A 16 -50.33 -7.05 -22.53
C ALA A 16 -48.98 -7.77 -22.44
N ALA A 17 -47.97 -7.21 -23.09
CA ALA A 17 -46.59 -7.63 -22.95
C ALA A 17 -46.07 -7.12 -21.60
N LEU A 18 -46.01 -7.99 -20.59
CA LEU A 18 -45.22 -7.73 -19.37
C LEU A 18 -43.73 -7.78 -19.72
N ALA A 19 -43.11 -6.61 -19.91
CA ALA A 19 -41.68 -6.50 -19.89
C ALA A 19 -41.21 -6.58 -18.42
N VAL A 20 -40.85 -7.77 -17.98
CA VAL A 20 -40.09 -7.95 -16.74
C VAL A 20 -38.68 -7.41 -16.98
N GLY A 21 -38.45 -6.15 -16.62
CA GLY A 21 -37.13 -5.59 -16.57
C GLY A 21 -36.33 -6.28 -15.46
N LEU A 22 -35.44 -7.19 -15.81
CA LEU A 22 -34.34 -7.62 -14.94
C LEU A 22 -33.45 -6.40 -14.72
N LEU A 23 -33.72 -5.64 -13.66
CA LEU A 23 -32.73 -4.76 -13.07
C LEU A 23 -31.65 -5.68 -12.49
N GLY A 24 -30.63 -5.96 -13.28
CA GLY A 24 -29.42 -6.56 -12.81
C GLY A 24 -28.82 -5.65 -11.74
N LEU A 25 -29.05 -6.01 -10.48
CA LEU A 25 -28.26 -5.50 -9.37
C LEU A 25 -26.85 -6.03 -9.58
N THR A 26 -26.02 -5.28 -10.30
CA THR A 26 -24.59 -5.47 -10.24
C THR A 26 -24.18 -5.03 -8.83
N ALA A 27 -24.20 -5.97 -7.88
CA ALA A 27 -23.51 -5.76 -6.63
C ALA A 27 -22.06 -5.40 -7.00
N PRO A 28 -21.49 -4.32 -6.47
CA PRO A 28 -20.08 -4.09 -6.64
C PRO A 28 -19.38 -5.34 -6.12
N ALA A 29 -18.53 -5.95 -6.95
CA ALA A 29 -17.65 -6.98 -6.48
C ALA A 29 -16.79 -6.31 -5.39
N HIS A 30 -17.16 -6.56 -4.13
CA HIS A 30 -16.25 -6.25 -3.03
C HIS A 30 -15.07 -7.19 -3.24
N ALA A 31 -13.92 -6.61 -3.60
CA ALA A 31 -12.67 -7.33 -3.47
C ALA A 31 -12.67 -7.87 -2.03
N ASP A 32 -12.54 -9.19 -1.90
CA ASP A 32 -12.45 -9.83 -0.60
C ASP A 32 -11.43 -9.07 0.22
N SER A 33 -11.86 -8.64 1.42
CA SER A 33 -10.96 -8.03 2.38
C SER A 33 -9.76 -8.95 2.47
N ALA A 34 -8.56 -8.45 2.16
CA ALA A 34 -7.35 -9.22 2.36
C ALA A 34 -7.49 -9.83 3.76
N ASN A 35 -7.37 -11.16 3.85
CA ASN A 35 -7.59 -11.89 5.11
C ASN A 35 -6.42 -11.64 6.08
N ILE A 36 -6.20 -10.35 6.37
CA ILE A 36 -5.12 -9.85 7.20
C ILE A 36 -5.65 -9.84 8.63
N ASN A 37 -4.98 -10.62 9.49
CA ASN A 37 -5.27 -10.60 10.92
C ASN A 37 -4.82 -9.24 11.50
N PRO A 38 -5.74 -8.39 11.99
CA PRO A 38 -5.40 -7.06 12.49
C PRO A 38 -4.50 -7.08 13.75
N ASN A 39 -4.49 -8.19 14.46
CA ASN A 39 -3.65 -8.38 15.66
C ASN A 39 -2.25 -8.92 15.33
N GLN A 40 -1.97 -9.19 14.07
CA GLN A 40 -0.65 -9.64 13.65
C GLN A 40 0.36 -8.50 13.82
N LYS A 41 1.55 -8.86 14.27
CA LYS A 41 2.70 -7.96 14.35
C LYS A 41 3.69 -8.28 13.25
N ALA A 42 4.42 -7.27 12.84
CA ALA A 42 5.44 -7.37 11.81
C ALA A 42 6.80 -6.92 12.34
N ASN A 43 7.85 -7.30 11.62
CA ASN A 43 9.20 -6.83 11.87
C ASN A 43 9.72 -6.13 10.63
N LEU A 44 10.47 -5.05 10.83
CA LEU A 44 11.17 -4.33 9.77
C LEU A 44 12.67 -4.42 10.02
N THR A 45 13.42 -4.89 9.03
CA THR A 45 14.88 -4.86 9.04
C THR A 45 15.35 -3.98 7.88
N LEU A 46 16.15 -2.97 8.21
CA LEU A 46 16.80 -2.10 7.27
C LEU A 46 18.27 -2.48 7.20
N HIS A 47 18.84 -2.50 5.99
CA HIS A 47 20.26 -2.74 5.77
C HIS A 47 20.87 -1.51 5.09
N LYS A 48 21.71 -0.78 5.79
CA LYS A 48 22.44 0.37 5.27
C LYS A 48 23.75 -0.08 4.65
N CYS A 49 23.94 0.25 3.36
CA CYS A 49 25.14 -0.04 2.61
C CYS A 49 25.75 1.23 2.02
N VAL A 50 27.03 1.20 1.73
CA VAL A 50 27.67 2.22 0.88
C VAL A 50 26.99 2.17 -0.48
N GLN A 51 26.64 3.34 -1.01
CA GLN A 51 26.05 3.44 -2.34
C GLN A 51 27.05 2.92 -3.39
N PRO A 52 26.70 1.90 -4.17
CA PRO A 52 27.55 1.42 -5.24
C PRO A 52 27.66 2.49 -6.35
N SER A 53 28.76 2.45 -7.10
CA SER A 53 28.99 3.37 -8.25
C SER A 53 27.92 3.22 -9.34
N THR A 54 27.33 2.04 -9.44
CA THR A 54 26.20 1.75 -10.33
C THR A 54 25.00 1.40 -9.45
N PRO A 55 23.88 2.17 -9.50
CA PRO A 55 22.69 1.83 -8.74
C PRO A 55 22.19 0.43 -9.08
N GLY A 56 21.87 -0.35 -8.05
CA GLY A 56 21.18 -1.64 -8.20
C GLY A 56 19.68 -1.46 -8.51
N ALA A 57 18.97 -2.58 -8.53
CA ALA A 57 17.51 -2.55 -8.58
C ALA A 57 16.95 -1.82 -7.36
N PRO A 58 15.81 -1.11 -7.49
CA PRO A 58 15.12 -0.53 -6.35
C PRO A 58 14.81 -1.58 -5.28
N ALA A 59 14.79 -1.15 -4.01
CA ALA A 59 14.35 -2.02 -2.93
C ALA A 59 12.92 -2.50 -3.20
N ASN A 60 12.69 -3.80 -3.06
CA ASN A 60 11.41 -4.45 -3.34
C ASN A 60 10.74 -5.00 -2.07
N GLY A 61 11.15 -4.54 -0.89
CA GLY A 61 10.61 -4.97 0.40
C GLY A 61 11.07 -6.36 0.87
N LYS A 62 11.85 -7.08 0.05
CA LYS A 62 12.44 -8.38 0.41
C LYS A 62 13.94 -8.23 0.61
N GLU A 63 14.53 -9.10 1.40
CA GLU A 63 15.98 -9.17 1.52
C GLU A 63 16.61 -9.46 0.16
N GLN A 64 17.50 -8.57 -0.28
CA GLN A 64 18.27 -8.75 -1.51
C GLN A 64 19.64 -9.32 -1.14
N ALA A 65 19.74 -10.64 -1.16
CA ALA A 65 20.97 -11.33 -0.86
C ALA A 65 22.03 -11.11 -1.97
N GLY A 66 23.26 -10.85 -1.57
CA GLY A 66 24.45 -11.07 -2.41
C GLY A 66 24.83 -9.97 -3.38
N THR A 67 24.28 -8.77 -3.32
CA THR A 67 24.60 -7.70 -4.28
C THR A 67 25.70 -6.75 -3.81
N GLY A 68 26.77 -7.27 -3.25
CA GLY A 68 27.98 -6.44 -2.98
C GLY A 68 27.76 -5.30 -1.97
N CYS A 69 26.83 -5.46 -1.03
CA CYS A 69 26.64 -4.50 0.05
C CYS A 69 27.92 -4.38 0.86
N ASN A 70 28.49 -3.19 0.93
CA ASN A 70 29.49 -2.82 1.92
C ASN A 70 28.75 -2.15 3.07
N PRO A 71 28.52 -2.84 4.21
CA PRO A 71 27.64 -2.35 5.27
C PRO A 71 28.22 -1.16 6.02
N ILE A 72 27.33 -0.31 6.54
CA ILE A 72 27.70 0.87 7.33
C ILE A 72 26.99 0.81 8.68
N ASP A 73 27.76 0.72 9.74
CA ASP A 73 27.29 0.87 11.13
C ASP A 73 27.32 2.33 11.57
N GLY A 74 26.53 2.68 12.59
CA GLY A 74 26.53 3.99 13.21
C GLY A 74 25.61 5.03 12.56
N VAL A 75 24.81 4.64 11.57
CA VAL A 75 23.84 5.52 10.91
C VAL A 75 22.48 5.41 11.62
N LYS A 76 21.84 6.56 11.89
CA LYS A 76 20.55 6.58 12.58
C LYS A 76 19.39 6.70 11.63
N PHE A 77 18.37 5.91 11.91
CA PHE A 77 17.09 5.94 11.20
C PHE A 77 15.95 6.08 12.20
N THR A 78 15.03 6.98 11.91
CA THR A 78 13.79 7.11 12.67
C THR A 78 12.64 6.53 11.88
N LEU A 79 11.83 5.72 12.55
CA LEU A 79 10.62 5.11 12.01
C LEU A 79 9.40 5.88 12.47
N TYR A 80 8.56 6.29 11.54
CA TYR A 80 7.28 6.94 11.80
C TYR A 80 6.14 6.09 11.26
N LYS A 81 5.05 5.95 12.00
CA LYS A 81 3.81 5.37 11.50
C LYS A 81 2.95 6.47 10.88
N VAL A 82 2.51 6.28 9.66
CA VAL A 82 1.61 7.22 8.95
C VAL A 82 0.20 7.05 9.51
N ASP A 83 -0.39 8.14 10.00
CA ASP A 83 -1.68 8.10 10.69
C ASP A 83 -2.85 7.98 9.70
N GLY A 84 -3.93 7.33 10.13
CA GLY A 84 -5.16 7.21 9.35
C GLY A 84 -5.11 6.22 8.19
N ILE A 85 -4.07 5.38 8.07
CA ILE A 85 -3.95 4.31 7.07
C ILE A 85 -4.11 2.95 7.76
N ASP A 86 -5.23 2.25 7.46
CA ASP A 86 -5.54 0.93 7.99
C ASP A 86 -5.38 -0.14 6.91
N LEU A 87 -4.25 -0.82 6.88
CA LEU A 87 -3.93 -1.86 5.89
C LEU A 87 -4.66 -3.18 6.14
N THR A 88 -5.50 -3.30 7.15
CA THR A 88 -6.39 -4.45 7.33
C THR A 88 -7.63 -4.35 6.45
N THR A 89 -7.81 -3.23 5.77
CA THR A 89 -8.96 -2.94 4.91
C THR A 89 -8.54 -2.64 3.47
N PRO A 90 -9.36 -2.96 2.47
CA PRO A 90 -9.11 -2.57 1.07
C PRO A 90 -8.97 -1.05 0.90
N GLY A 91 -9.76 -0.27 1.65
CA GLY A 91 -9.68 1.20 1.62
C GLY A 91 -8.34 1.74 2.10
N GLY A 92 -7.72 1.10 3.09
CA GLY A 92 -6.39 1.46 3.55
C GLY A 92 -5.32 1.21 2.49
N TRP A 93 -5.39 0.09 1.77
CA TRP A 93 -4.50 -0.18 0.64
C TRP A 93 -4.69 0.81 -0.50
N GLU A 94 -5.94 1.14 -0.83
CA GLU A 94 -6.23 2.15 -1.85
C GLU A 94 -5.68 3.51 -1.46
N ALA A 95 -5.75 3.88 -0.18
CA ALA A 95 -5.22 5.14 0.33
C ALA A 95 -3.69 5.24 0.24
N THR A 96 -2.95 4.13 0.16
CA THR A 96 -1.49 4.17 -0.04
C THR A 96 -1.09 4.47 -1.48
N LYS A 97 -1.99 4.25 -2.44
CA LYS A 97 -1.67 4.46 -3.86
C LYS A 97 -1.36 5.93 -4.13
N GLY A 98 -0.25 6.14 -4.81
CA GLY A 98 0.21 7.49 -5.16
C GLY A 98 0.83 8.29 -4.02
N LEU A 99 0.90 7.77 -2.79
CA LEU A 99 1.66 8.39 -1.73
C LEU A 99 3.16 8.25 -2.00
N THR A 100 3.88 9.33 -1.76
CA THR A 100 5.35 9.37 -1.86
C THR A 100 5.94 9.86 -0.55
N ALA A 101 7.13 9.38 -0.23
CA ALA A 101 7.86 9.92 0.92
C ALA A 101 8.17 11.41 0.69
N PRO A 102 8.06 12.26 1.72
CA PRO A 102 8.41 13.67 1.60
C PRO A 102 9.92 13.85 1.44
N GLU A 103 10.34 14.89 0.73
CA GLU A 103 11.77 15.25 0.65
C GLU A 103 12.32 15.73 2.00
N SER A 104 11.45 16.27 2.86
CA SER A 104 11.75 16.71 4.22
C SER A 104 10.51 16.68 5.10
N GLY A 105 10.72 16.58 6.43
CA GLY A 105 9.63 16.48 7.39
C GLY A 105 9.02 15.08 7.43
N THR A 106 7.85 14.96 8.06
CA THR A 106 7.21 13.67 8.35
C THR A 106 5.76 13.57 7.88
N THR A 107 5.28 14.56 7.11
CA THR A 107 3.91 14.53 6.55
C THR A 107 3.91 13.82 5.21
N VAL A 108 3.10 12.78 5.07
CA VAL A 108 2.98 11.95 3.87
C VAL A 108 1.66 12.29 3.17
N GLY A 109 1.73 13.02 2.06
CA GLY A 109 0.52 13.57 1.44
C GLY A 109 -0.23 14.50 2.40
N SER A 110 -1.46 14.12 2.77
CA SER A 110 -2.26 14.83 3.79
C SER A 110 -2.22 14.18 5.19
N HIS A 111 -1.43 13.12 5.35
CA HIS A 111 -1.38 12.33 6.58
C HIS A 111 -0.23 12.81 7.49
N THR A 112 -0.52 13.02 8.75
CA THR A 112 0.50 13.17 9.79
C THR A 112 1.16 11.82 10.06
N SER A 113 2.32 11.86 10.72
CA SER A 113 3.01 10.63 11.10
C SER A 113 3.45 10.72 12.55
N THR A 114 3.29 9.63 13.26
CA THR A 114 3.69 9.49 14.66
C THR A 114 5.02 8.74 14.76
N GLU A 115 5.98 9.32 15.46
CA GLU A 115 7.28 8.68 15.70
C GLU A 115 7.10 7.42 16.54
N ILE A 116 7.73 6.33 16.07
CA ILE A 116 7.75 5.05 16.79
C ILE A 116 9.04 4.90 17.59
N SER A 117 10.19 4.95 16.91
CA SER A 117 11.51 4.91 17.56
C SER A 117 12.64 5.19 16.59
N GLU A 118 13.78 5.58 17.13
CA GLU A 118 15.06 5.68 16.43
C GLU A 118 15.86 4.39 16.61
N MET A 119 16.55 3.95 15.57
CA MET A 119 17.51 2.85 15.58
C MET A 119 18.80 3.25 14.91
N THR A 120 19.92 2.83 15.50
CA THR A 120 21.26 3.01 14.92
C THR A 120 21.70 1.71 14.28
N THR A 121 22.21 1.78 13.07
CA THR A 121 22.73 0.59 12.37
C THR A 121 23.94 0.00 13.11
N SER A 122 23.96 -1.32 13.22
CA SER A 122 25.01 -2.08 13.87
C SER A 122 25.09 -3.48 13.30
N SER A 123 26.14 -4.22 13.64
CA SER A 123 26.30 -5.63 13.28
C SER A 123 26.17 -5.90 11.77
N GLY A 124 26.83 -5.07 11.00
CA GLY A 124 26.80 -5.17 9.53
C GLY A 124 25.72 -4.30 8.88
N GLY A 125 25.54 -3.07 9.36
CA GLY A 125 24.66 -2.08 8.76
C GLY A 125 23.16 -2.30 9.01
N LEU A 126 22.79 -3.04 10.06
CA LEU A 126 21.41 -3.44 10.31
C LEU A 126 20.75 -2.56 11.36
N ALA A 127 19.57 -2.03 11.05
CA ALA A 127 18.61 -1.47 11.99
C ALA A 127 17.35 -2.33 12.01
N ARG A 128 16.85 -2.71 13.19
CA ARG A 128 15.74 -3.64 13.34
C ARG A 128 14.68 -3.11 14.27
N TRP A 129 13.44 -3.06 13.78
CA TRP A 129 12.24 -2.80 14.55
C TRP A 129 11.43 -4.09 14.64
N GLN A 130 10.99 -4.43 15.84
CA GLN A 130 10.25 -5.66 16.09
C GLN A 130 8.89 -5.35 16.68
N ASN A 131 7.95 -6.28 16.49
CA ASN A 131 6.63 -6.23 17.11
C ASN A 131 5.82 -4.97 16.71
N LEU A 132 5.99 -4.50 15.48
CA LEU A 132 5.27 -3.36 14.92
C LEU A 132 3.82 -3.73 14.59
N ASP A 133 2.92 -2.77 14.77
CA ASP A 133 1.56 -2.87 14.26
C ASP A 133 1.55 -2.89 12.72
N LEU A 134 0.49 -3.41 12.12
CA LEU A 134 0.31 -3.28 10.69
C LEU A 134 0.02 -1.81 10.33
N GLY A 135 0.53 -1.35 9.19
CA GLY A 135 0.35 0.03 8.74
C GLY A 135 1.35 0.48 7.69
N LEU A 136 1.20 1.72 7.27
CA LEU A 136 2.17 2.41 6.42
C LEU A 136 3.20 3.11 7.32
N TYR A 137 4.46 2.99 6.97
CA TYR A 137 5.56 3.58 7.72
C TYR A 137 6.44 4.44 6.82
N LEU A 138 6.91 5.55 7.38
CA LEU A 138 7.94 6.40 6.80
C LEU A 138 9.25 6.14 7.52
N VAL A 139 10.29 5.85 6.77
CA VAL A 139 11.66 5.65 7.27
C VAL A 139 12.50 6.83 6.86
N VAL A 140 13.14 7.47 7.83
CA VAL A 140 13.97 8.67 7.62
C VAL A 140 15.36 8.42 8.20
N GLU A 141 16.40 8.63 7.39
CA GLU A 141 17.76 8.73 7.91
C GLU A 141 17.93 10.08 8.59
N THR A 142 18.14 10.06 9.90
CA THR A 142 18.20 11.28 10.73
C THR A 142 19.62 11.68 11.10
N ASP A 143 20.58 10.76 11.02
CA ASP A 143 21.99 11.02 11.25
C ASP A 143 22.83 10.07 10.39
N THR A 144 23.74 10.61 9.59
CA THR A 144 24.66 9.84 8.76
C THR A 144 25.79 9.17 9.57
N GLY A 145 25.82 9.40 10.86
CA GLY A 145 26.83 8.89 11.78
C GLY A 145 28.11 9.73 11.83
N SER A 146 29.16 9.14 12.42
CA SER A 146 30.47 9.76 12.51
C SER A 146 31.09 10.02 11.12
N PRO A 147 31.98 11.01 10.97
CA PRO A 147 32.78 11.21 9.74
C PRO A 147 33.47 9.93 9.25
N ASP A 148 33.74 8.99 10.14
CA ASP A 148 34.36 7.70 9.80
C ASP A 148 33.39 6.70 9.17
N THR A 149 32.08 6.96 9.16
CA THR A 149 31.05 6.02 8.64
C THR A 149 31.05 5.90 7.14
N LYS A 150 31.80 6.72 6.40
CA LYS A 150 31.89 6.76 4.92
C LYS A 150 30.58 7.08 4.21
N VAL A 151 29.59 7.64 4.91
CA VAL A 151 28.35 8.10 4.27
C VAL A 151 28.63 9.46 3.61
N VAL A 152 28.68 9.47 2.29
CA VAL A 152 28.87 10.69 1.51
C VAL A 152 27.53 11.41 1.29
N LEU A 153 26.45 10.67 1.19
CA LEU A 153 25.09 11.17 1.00
C LEU A 153 24.11 10.31 1.79
N GLY A 154 23.25 10.94 2.56
CA GLY A 154 22.18 10.26 3.29
C GLY A 154 21.16 9.58 2.36
N SER A 155 20.50 8.56 2.85
CA SER A 155 19.39 7.93 2.14
C SER A 155 18.21 8.89 2.07
N LYS A 156 17.53 8.94 0.93
CA LYS A 156 16.24 9.63 0.87
C LYS A 156 15.21 8.92 1.75
N PRO A 157 14.26 9.66 2.35
CA PRO A 157 13.13 9.05 3.03
C PRO A 157 12.37 8.11 2.10
N PHE A 158 11.81 7.04 2.66
CA PHE A 158 11.02 6.09 1.89
C PHE A 158 9.84 5.53 2.69
N LEU A 159 8.83 5.05 1.98
CA LEU A 159 7.66 4.43 2.56
C LEU A 159 7.77 2.90 2.50
N VAL A 160 7.22 2.24 3.51
CA VAL A 160 7.10 0.78 3.56
C VAL A 160 5.77 0.38 4.19
N THR A 161 5.09 -0.61 3.60
CA THR A 161 3.88 -1.21 4.17
C THR A 161 4.25 -2.44 5.00
N LEU A 162 3.58 -2.58 6.14
CA LEU A 162 3.58 -3.79 6.96
C LEU A 162 2.13 -4.25 7.13
N PRO A 163 1.72 -5.41 6.56
CA PRO A 163 2.56 -6.38 5.88
C PRO A 163 3.05 -5.87 4.53
N TYR A 164 4.07 -6.54 4.00
CA TYR A 164 4.52 -6.31 2.64
C TYR A 164 3.47 -6.84 1.65
N HIS A 165 3.16 -6.04 0.62
CA HIS A 165 2.24 -6.43 -0.45
C HIS A 165 3.03 -6.87 -1.68
N THR A 166 2.71 -8.03 -2.23
CA THR A 166 3.20 -8.47 -3.54
C THR A 166 2.06 -8.36 -4.54
N ASP A 167 2.27 -7.66 -5.64
CA ASP A 167 1.35 -7.62 -6.79
C ASP A 167 1.48 -8.92 -7.62
N ASP A 168 1.39 -10.10 -6.98
CA ASP A 168 1.40 -11.40 -7.68
C ASP A 168 -0.02 -11.85 -8.03
#